data_88a89b99b14545fd2bca586de823f95c
#
_entry.id   88a89b99b14545fd2bca586de823f95c
#
_cell.length_a   1.000
_cell.length_b   1.000
_cell.length_c   1.000
_cell.angle_alpha   90.00
_cell.angle_beta   90.00
_cell.angle_gamma   90.00
#
_symmetry.space_group_name_H-M   'P 1'
#
loop_
_entity.id
_entity.type
_entity.pdbx_description
1 polymer ?
#
loop_
_entity_poly.entity_id
_entity_poly.type
_entity_poly.pdbx_seq_one_letter_code
_entity_poly.pdbx_strand_id
1 'polypeptide(L)'
;MLKIKWNLMVLQYIRTTISKINIAWLCESKSVMPYEISYINAIENKYDYIFTHDRRLIEMNPNKFLFVIPASWRRHFPDEHVSFYGNKQKLISFAYSNKRMTHGHNYRHRLGEILGDRVDQMGTGTNKPFPQLERVLAYKDYMFTIIVENDDYDYYFSEKIMEPYWAGTIPVYWGGSHDDQQIKKVFGLDMNGIITFKDTDDLLYILNNLNKDLYDSKISAVKKNYEILTDPIYRIGSEEYFYQKYLHNYFDKGNLDNLVSFVL
;
A
#
# COMPACT_ATOMS: atom_id res chain seq x y z
N MET A 1 21.35 -17.26 -8.99
CA MET A 1 20.34 -16.44 -9.70
C MET A 1 18.96 -16.93 -9.25
N LEU A 2 18.29 -16.15 -8.43
CA LEU A 2 16.95 -16.46 -7.92
C LEU A 2 15.97 -16.40 -9.09
N LYS A 3 15.28 -17.50 -9.41
CA LYS A 3 14.14 -17.49 -10.32
C LYS A 3 12.87 -17.48 -9.48
N ILE A 4 12.22 -16.34 -9.40
CA ILE A 4 10.90 -16.18 -8.78
C ILE A 4 9.86 -16.46 -9.83
N LYS A 5 9.06 -17.51 -9.63
CA LYS A 5 7.92 -17.84 -10.47
C LYS A 5 6.66 -17.28 -9.82
N TRP A 6 6.09 -16.24 -10.39
CA TRP A 6 4.86 -15.62 -9.94
C TRP A 6 3.66 -16.42 -10.46
N ASN A 7 2.98 -17.14 -9.60
CA ASN A 7 1.64 -17.63 -9.90
C ASN A 7 0.61 -16.66 -9.32
N LEU A 8 -0.11 -16.00 -10.21
CA LEU A 8 -1.24 -15.13 -9.87
C LEU A 8 -2.35 -15.99 -9.29
N MET A 9 -2.52 -15.96 -8.07
CA MET A 9 -3.65 -16.23 -7.19
C MET A 9 -3.15 -16.94 -5.92
N VAL A 10 -3.42 -16.34 -4.81
CA VAL A 10 -3.59 -16.91 -3.48
C VAL A 10 -2.33 -17.07 -2.63
N LEU A 11 -1.31 -17.73 -3.09
CA LEU A 11 -0.04 -17.95 -2.40
C LEU A 11 1.07 -17.76 -3.41
N GLN A 12 1.84 -16.69 -3.30
CA GLN A 12 3.04 -16.55 -4.12
C GLN A 12 4.16 -17.37 -3.52
N TYR A 13 4.67 -18.25 -4.34
CA TYR A 13 5.65 -19.26 -4.00
C TYR A 13 7.04 -18.81 -4.47
N ILE A 14 7.94 -18.59 -3.55
CA ILE A 14 9.34 -18.28 -3.85
C ILE A 14 10.17 -19.54 -3.61
N ARG A 15 10.76 -20.08 -4.65
CA ARG A 15 11.71 -21.20 -4.54
C ARG A 15 13.10 -20.72 -4.89
N THR A 16 14.02 -20.76 -3.94
CA THR A 16 15.43 -20.48 -4.21
C THR A 16 16.14 -21.78 -4.62
N THR A 17 16.98 -21.70 -5.64
CA THR A 17 17.77 -22.87 -6.13
C THR A 17 19.03 -23.16 -5.31
N ILE A 18 19.41 -22.26 -4.39
CA ILE A 18 20.64 -22.33 -3.61
C ILE A 18 20.40 -22.93 -2.21
N SER A 19 19.24 -22.68 -1.65
CA SER A 19 18.77 -23.35 -0.45
C SER A 19 17.32 -23.78 -0.68
N LYS A 20 16.94 -24.96 -0.23
CA LYS A 20 15.57 -25.50 -0.39
C LYS A 20 14.61 -24.80 0.58
N ILE A 21 14.59 -23.46 0.65
CA ILE A 21 13.69 -22.71 1.49
C ILE A 21 12.43 -22.39 0.70
N ASN A 22 11.30 -22.77 1.24
CA ASN A 22 9.98 -22.50 0.68
C ASN A 22 9.32 -21.38 1.49
N ILE A 23 8.93 -20.29 0.81
CA ILE A 23 8.28 -19.15 1.44
C ILE A 23 6.90 -18.98 0.80
N ALA A 24 5.87 -18.90 1.63
CA ALA A 24 4.55 -18.45 1.23
C ALA A 24 4.39 -16.96 1.54
N TRP A 25 3.54 -16.27 0.78
CA TRP A 25 3.25 -14.88 0.98
C TRP A 25 1.75 -14.60 0.92
N LEU A 26 1.19 -14.13 2.04
CA LEU A 26 -0.19 -13.70 2.17
C LEU A 26 -0.25 -12.19 1.92
N CYS A 27 -0.34 -11.79 0.65
CA CYS A 27 -0.21 -10.39 0.24
C CYS A 27 -1.55 -9.67 0.06
N GLU A 28 -2.66 -10.40 -0.08
CA GLU A 28 -3.97 -9.78 -0.27
C GLU A 28 -4.70 -9.57 1.06
N SER A 29 -5.68 -8.66 1.07
CA SER A 29 -6.54 -8.49 2.24
C SER A 29 -7.36 -9.74 2.52
N LYS A 30 -7.74 -9.92 3.78
CA LYS A 30 -8.59 -11.06 4.23
C LYS A 30 -9.94 -11.09 3.52
N SER A 31 -10.46 -9.93 3.11
CA SER A 31 -11.74 -9.86 2.37
C SER A 31 -11.59 -10.23 0.90
N VAL A 32 -10.42 -10.00 0.30
CA VAL A 32 -10.11 -10.47 -1.07
C VAL A 32 -9.82 -11.96 -1.05
N MET A 33 -9.11 -12.41 -0.02
CA MET A 33 -8.69 -13.78 0.16
C MET A 33 -8.98 -14.24 1.59
N PRO A 34 -10.22 -14.59 1.88
CA PRO A 34 -10.54 -15.14 3.18
C PRO A 34 -9.79 -16.46 3.39
N TYR A 35 -9.02 -16.49 4.46
CA TYR A 35 -8.39 -17.72 4.94
C TYR A 35 -8.69 -17.86 6.42
N GLU A 36 -8.97 -19.07 6.81
CA GLU A 36 -9.11 -19.41 8.21
C GLU A 36 -7.79 -19.90 8.80
N ILE A 37 -7.60 -19.70 10.09
CA ILE A 37 -6.40 -20.16 10.80
C ILE A 37 -6.22 -21.68 10.64
N SER A 38 -7.34 -22.43 10.59
CA SER A 38 -7.33 -23.88 10.33
C SER A 38 -6.68 -24.24 9.00
N TYR A 39 -6.97 -23.46 7.93
CA TYR A 39 -6.36 -23.66 6.63
C TYR A 39 -4.86 -23.34 6.67
N ILE A 40 -4.48 -22.24 7.30
CA ILE A 40 -3.08 -21.86 7.46
C ILE A 40 -2.30 -22.93 8.22
N ASN A 41 -2.85 -23.44 9.34
CA ASN A 41 -2.25 -24.53 10.11
C ASN A 41 -2.08 -25.82 9.29
N ALA A 42 -3.01 -26.09 8.36
CA ALA A 42 -2.93 -27.27 7.49
C ALA A 42 -1.80 -27.16 6.43
N ILE A 43 -1.41 -25.95 6.06
CA ILE A 43 -0.39 -25.72 5.02
C ILE A 43 0.96 -25.23 5.55
N GLU A 44 1.02 -24.73 6.79
CA GLU A 44 2.23 -24.09 7.33
C GLU A 44 3.47 -24.99 7.28
N ASN A 45 3.29 -26.29 7.49
CA ASN A 45 4.39 -27.28 7.43
C ASN A 45 4.98 -27.48 6.03
N LYS A 46 4.32 -26.95 4.98
CA LYS A 46 4.81 -27.01 3.61
C LYS A 46 5.82 -25.91 3.29
N TYR A 47 5.91 -24.91 4.17
CA TYR A 47 6.75 -23.73 3.99
C TYR A 47 7.71 -23.61 5.18
N ASP A 48 8.88 -23.06 4.92
CA ASP A 48 9.85 -22.72 5.96
C ASP A 48 9.42 -21.44 6.66
N TYR A 49 8.95 -20.45 5.87
CA TYR A 49 8.43 -19.18 6.36
C TYR A 49 7.14 -18.79 5.65
N ILE A 50 6.30 -17.99 6.34
CA ILE A 50 5.09 -17.41 5.76
C ILE A 50 5.13 -15.89 5.99
N PHE A 51 5.25 -15.13 4.91
CA PHE A 51 5.19 -13.67 4.94
C PHE A 51 3.74 -13.21 4.99
N THR A 52 3.43 -12.33 5.93
CA THR A 52 2.07 -11.86 6.15
C THR A 52 2.04 -10.48 6.81
N HIS A 53 0.95 -9.77 6.65
CA HIS A 53 0.59 -8.58 7.40
C HIS A 53 -0.45 -8.87 8.51
N ASP A 54 -0.91 -10.12 8.62
CA ASP A 54 -1.87 -10.51 9.66
C ASP A 54 -1.19 -10.69 11.01
N ARG A 55 -1.38 -9.69 11.88
CA ARG A 55 -0.81 -9.67 13.23
C ARG A 55 -1.16 -10.92 14.06
N ARG A 56 -2.37 -11.47 13.89
CA ARG A 56 -2.78 -12.68 14.63
C ARG A 56 -1.91 -13.89 14.30
N LEU A 57 -1.52 -14.05 13.02
CA LEU A 57 -0.63 -15.12 12.59
C LEU A 57 0.78 -14.91 13.15
N ILE A 58 1.27 -13.66 13.10
CA ILE A 58 2.60 -13.31 13.61
C ILE A 58 2.67 -13.58 15.11
N GLU A 59 1.66 -13.16 15.88
CA GLU A 59 1.59 -13.40 17.33
C GLU A 59 1.46 -14.90 17.67
N MET A 60 0.83 -15.69 16.81
CA MET A 60 0.68 -17.13 16.99
C MET A 60 2.02 -17.87 16.89
N ASN A 61 2.87 -17.53 15.93
CA ASN A 61 4.20 -18.11 15.77
C ASN A 61 5.16 -17.15 15.06
N PRO A 62 5.84 -16.24 15.80
CA PRO A 62 6.71 -15.22 15.20
C PRO A 62 7.95 -15.77 14.50
N ASN A 63 8.33 -17.02 14.77
CA ASN A 63 9.44 -17.69 14.07
C ASN A 63 9.04 -18.23 12.69
N LYS A 64 7.75 -18.33 12.43
CA LYS A 64 7.17 -18.88 11.21
C LYS A 64 6.51 -17.81 10.34
N PHE A 65 5.72 -16.96 10.98
CA PHE A 65 4.98 -15.89 10.32
C PHE A 65 5.73 -14.58 10.47
N LEU A 66 6.22 -14.05 9.37
CA LEU A 66 7.05 -12.85 9.36
C LEU A 66 6.29 -11.67 8.76
N PHE A 67 6.39 -10.53 9.41
CA PHE A 67 5.71 -9.33 8.93
C PHE A 67 6.31 -8.84 7.62
N VAL A 68 5.43 -8.68 6.64
CA VAL A 68 5.75 -8.07 5.36
C VAL A 68 4.58 -7.21 4.91
N ILE A 69 4.86 -5.99 4.46
CA ILE A 69 3.84 -5.13 3.86
C ILE A 69 3.32 -5.81 2.59
N PRO A 70 1.98 -5.81 2.36
CA PRO A 70 1.43 -6.28 1.10
C PRO A 70 2.12 -5.63 -0.09
N ALA A 71 2.51 -6.42 -1.08
CA ALA A 71 3.33 -5.94 -2.19
C ALA A 71 2.62 -4.89 -3.02
N SER A 72 3.40 -3.95 -3.48
CA SER A 72 3.04 -3.17 -4.63
C SER A 72 3.09 -4.01 -5.89
N TRP A 73 1.98 -4.10 -6.61
CA TRP A 73 1.90 -4.75 -7.93
C TRP A 73 2.58 -3.91 -9.04
N ARG A 74 3.14 -2.75 -8.70
CA ARG A 74 3.77 -1.86 -9.66
C ARG A 74 5.27 -1.97 -9.64
N ARG A 75 5.80 -2.42 -10.77
CA ARG A 75 7.23 -2.59 -11.01
C ARG A 75 7.92 -1.36 -11.62
N HIS A 76 7.17 -0.41 -12.16
CA HIS A 76 7.74 0.72 -12.90
C HIS A 76 6.97 2.01 -12.63
N PHE A 77 7.68 2.99 -12.09
CA PHE A 77 7.29 4.39 -12.16
C PHE A 77 8.26 5.07 -13.10
N PRO A 78 7.76 5.74 -14.14
CA PRO A 78 8.62 6.53 -15.02
C PRO A 78 9.32 7.63 -14.22
N ASP A 79 10.60 7.87 -14.50
CA ASP A 79 11.39 8.97 -13.91
C ASP A 79 10.80 10.36 -14.21
N GLU A 80 9.87 10.43 -15.16
CA GLU A 80 9.16 11.64 -15.59
C GLU A 80 8.19 12.22 -14.55
N HIS A 81 7.85 11.49 -13.49
CA HIS A 81 6.85 11.96 -12.50
C HIS A 81 7.29 13.16 -11.67
N VAL A 82 8.59 13.34 -11.47
CA VAL A 82 9.15 14.46 -10.71
C VAL A 82 8.77 15.83 -11.34
N SER A 83 8.49 15.87 -12.65
CA SER A 83 8.10 17.09 -13.35
C SER A 83 6.71 17.63 -12.96
N PHE A 84 5.87 16.80 -12.31
CA PHE A 84 4.51 17.21 -11.92
C PHE A 84 4.45 17.97 -10.59
N TYR A 85 5.56 18.04 -9.84
CA TYR A 85 5.60 18.81 -8.60
C TYR A 85 5.41 20.31 -8.88
N GLY A 86 4.46 20.94 -8.20
CA GLY A 86 4.21 22.36 -8.26
C GLY A 86 3.27 22.85 -9.38
N ASN A 87 2.91 22.01 -10.35
CA ASN A 87 2.04 22.37 -11.49
C ASN A 87 0.60 21.87 -11.33
N LYS A 88 0.09 21.81 -10.08
CA LYS A 88 -1.27 21.33 -9.82
C LYS A 88 -2.32 22.35 -10.21
N GLN A 89 -3.25 21.96 -11.10
CA GLN A 89 -4.30 22.82 -11.62
C GLN A 89 -5.68 22.52 -10.98
N LYS A 90 -5.82 21.34 -10.34
CA LYS A 90 -7.08 20.85 -9.81
C LYS A 90 -6.94 20.54 -8.33
N LEU A 91 -8.05 20.66 -7.60
CA LEU A 91 -8.01 20.50 -6.15
C LEU A 91 -7.89 19.05 -5.75
N ILE A 92 -8.86 18.21 -6.09
CA ILE A 92 -8.91 16.83 -5.57
C ILE A 92 -9.52 15.85 -6.57
N SER A 93 -8.93 14.65 -6.61
CA SER A 93 -9.42 13.52 -7.39
C SER A 93 -9.86 12.36 -6.50
N PHE A 94 -10.70 11.49 -7.06
CA PHE A 94 -11.07 10.22 -6.46
C PHE A 94 -11.13 9.12 -7.54
N ALA A 95 -10.16 8.20 -7.53
CA ALA A 95 -10.10 7.13 -8.51
C ALA A 95 -10.48 5.78 -7.89
N TYR A 96 -11.45 5.08 -8.47
CA TYR A 96 -11.86 3.76 -8.00
C TYR A 96 -12.37 2.84 -9.13
N SER A 97 -12.29 1.56 -8.85
CA SER A 97 -12.72 0.51 -9.79
C SER A 97 -14.19 0.12 -9.54
N ASN A 98 -14.78 -0.59 -10.51
CA ASN A 98 -16.12 -1.17 -10.39
C ASN A 98 -16.20 -2.41 -9.47
N LYS A 99 -15.09 -2.83 -8.85
CA LYS A 99 -15.07 -3.96 -7.90
C LYS A 99 -15.93 -3.66 -6.68
N ARG A 100 -16.57 -4.72 -6.13
CA ARG A 100 -17.43 -4.66 -4.93
C ARG A 100 -17.18 -5.82 -3.95
N MET A 101 -15.98 -6.38 -3.98
CA MET A 101 -15.65 -7.62 -3.25
C MET A 101 -15.38 -7.39 -1.75
N THR A 102 -14.95 -6.20 -1.36
CA THR A 102 -14.46 -5.91 -0.01
C THR A 102 -15.21 -4.74 0.61
N HIS A 103 -15.01 -4.53 1.92
CA HIS A 103 -15.53 -3.36 2.62
C HIS A 103 -15.09 -2.06 1.95
N GLY A 104 -13.77 -1.91 1.70
CA GLY A 104 -13.23 -0.71 1.06
C GLY A 104 -13.70 -0.53 -0.38
N HIS A 105 -13.92 -1.60 -1.16
CA HIS A 105 -14.55 -1.47 -2.47
C HIS A 105 -15.96 -0.86 -2.37
N ASN A 106 -16.80 -1.38 -1.49
CA ASN A 106 -18.15 -0.87 -1.28
C ASN A 106 -18.15 0.56 -0.71
N TYR A 107 -17.19 0.85 0.17
CA TYR A 107 -17.03 2.19 0.72
C TYR A 107 -16.68 3.22 -0.36
N ARG A 108 -15.80 2.90 -1.31
CA ARG A 108 -15.49 3.77 -2.46
C ARG A 108 -16.74 4.12 -3.26
N HIS A 109 -17.62 3.16 -3.54
CA HIS A 109 -18.86 3.44 -4.28
C HIS A 109 -19.80 4.35 -3.48
N ARG A 110 -19.98 4.10 -2.17
CA ARG A 110 -20.77 5.00 -1.31
C ARG A 110 -20.21 6.40 -1.25
N LEU A 111 -18.89 6.52 -1.11
CA LEU A 111 -18.22 7.83 -1.15
C LEU A 111 -18.44 8.51 -2.51
N GLY A 112 -18.31 7.78 -3.61
CA GLY A 112 -18.57 8.33 -4.95
C GLY A 112 -19.97 8.93 -5.09
N GLU A 113 -21.00 8.25 -4.56
CA GLU A 113 -22.38 8.73 -4.53
C GLU A 113 -22.55 9.98 -3.66
N ILE A 114 -21.98 9.98 -2.44
CA ILE A 114 -22.07 11.08 -1.48
C ILE A 114 -21.33 12.33 -1.98
N LEU A 115 -20.15 12.14 -2.53
CA LEU A 115 -19.27 13.23 -2.96
C LEU A 115 -19.75 13.90 -4.25
N GLY A 116 -20.38 13.13 -5.16
CA GLY A 116 -20.89 13.68 -6.42
C GLY A 116 -19.84 14.52 -7.17
N ASP A 117 -20.24 15.71 -7.60
CA ASP A 117 -19.38 16.64 -8.35
C ASP A 117 -18.41 17.46 -7.46
N ARG A 118 -18.39 17.23 -6.14
CA ARG A 118 -17.45 17.91 -5.23
C ARG A 118 -16.00 17.49 -5.45
N VAL A 119 -15.79 16.34 -6.07
CA VAL A 119 -14.47 15.78 -6.40
C VAL A 119 -14.47 15.27 -7.85
N ASP A 120 -13.32 15.34 -8.51
CA ASP A 120 -13.18 14.75 -9.84
C ASP A 120 -13.09 13.24 -9.72
N GLN A 121 -14.17 12.53 -10.04
CA GLN A 121 -14.26 11.09 -9.99
C GLN A 121 -13.84 10.43 -11.31
N MET A 122 -13.05 9.33 -11.22
CA MET A 122 -12.57 8.61 -12.38
C MET A 122 -12.27 7.12 -12.08
N GLY A 123 -12.01 6.37 -13.14
CA GLY A 123 -11.75 4.92 -13.06
C GLY A 123 -12.94 4.08 -13.50
N THR A 124 -12.78 2.75 -13.53
CA THR A 124 -13.80 1.82 -14.05
C THR A 124 -15.08 1.76 -13.20
N GLY A 125 -15.07 2.33 -11.99
CA GLY A 125 -16.24 2.53 -11.15
C GLY A 125 -17.09 3.74 -11.54
N THR A 126 -16.65 4.52 -12.50
CA THR A 126 -17.30 5.76 -12.98
C THR A 126 -17.50 5.71 -14.49
N ASN A 127 -18.09 6.78 -15.04
CA ASN A 127 -18.21 6.99 -16.50
C ASN A 127 -16.94 7.60 -17.14
N LYS A 128 -15.85 7.78 -16.37
CA LYS A 128 -14.55 8.30 -16.83
C LYS A 128 -13.44 7.24 -16.60
N PRO A 129 -13.48 6.08 -17.29
CA PRO A 129 -12.45 5.07 -17.15
C PRO A 129 -11.11 5.55 -17.71
N PHE A 130 -10.03 5.04 -17.16
CA PHE A 130 -8.68 5.17 -17.71
C PHE A 130 -7.95 3.81 -17.67
N PRO A 131 -6.98 3.56 -18.56
CA PRO A 131 -6.20 2.34 -18.52
C PRO A 131 -5.45 2.18 -17.19
N GLN A 132 -5.38 0.96 -16.67
CA GLN A 132 -4.71 0.69 -15.39
C GLN A 132 -3.24 1.12 -15.37
N LEU A 133 -2.58 1.09 -16.52
CA LEU A 133 -1.19 1.54 -16.67
C LEU A 133 -1.04 3.05 -16.61
N GLU A 134 -2.13 3.81 -16.78
CA GLU A 134 -2.15 5.27 -16.79
C GLU A 134 -2.71 5.84 -15.47
N ARG A 135 -2.57 5.13 -14.36
CA ARG A 135 -3.06 5.60 -13.03
C ARG A 135 -2.51 6.95 -12.61
N VAL A 136 -1.36 7.34 -13.11
CA VAL A 136 -0.79 8.68 -12.90
C VAL A 136 -1.76 9.79 -13.32
N LEU A 137 -2.66 9.54 -14.28
CA LEU A 137 -3.72 10.49 -14.67
C LEU A 137 -4.68 10.84 -13.53
N ALA A 138 -4.82 9.94 -12.55
CA ALA A 138 -5.61 10.19 -11.36
C ALA A 138 -4.95 11.18 -10.39
N TYR A 139 -3.65 11.45 -10.55
CA TYR A 139 -2.86 12.19 -9.58
C TYR A 139 -2.18 13.43 -10.17
N LYS A 140 -1.66 13.35 -11.40
CA LYS A 140 -0.69 14.34 -11.94
C LYS A 140 -1.14 15.79 -11.89
N ASP A 141 -2.43 16.06 -12.09
CA ASP A 141 -2.98 17.42 -12.17
C ASP A 141 -3.59 17.90 -10.84
N TYR A 142 -3.67 17.02 -9.82
CA TYR A 142 -4.41 17.25 -8.58
C TYR A 142 -3.48 17.52 -7.40
N MET A 143 -3.88 18.48 -6.56
CA MET A 143 -3.21 18.78 -5.29
C MET A 143 -3.40 17.65 -4.28
N PHE A 144 -4.61 17.10 -4.21
CA PHE A 144 -5.01 16.04 -3.30
C PHE A 144 -5.65 14.87 -4.06
N THR A 145 -5.65 13.69 -3.46
CA THR A 145 -6.40 12.54 -3.99
C THR A 145 -6.96 11.71 -2.84
N ILE A 146 -8.21 11.27 -2.95
CA ILE A 146 -8.81 10.36 -1.98
C ILE A 146 -8.31 8.95 -2.27
N ILE A 147 -7.74 8.32 -1.25
CA ILE A 147 -7.26 6.94 -1.26
C ILE A 147 -8.04 6.14 -0.22
N VAL A 148 -8.63 5.05 -0.66
CA VAL A 148 -9.33 4.09 0.21
C VAL A 148 -8.75 2.71 -0.04
N GLU A 149 -8.24 2.04 0.99
CA GLU A 149 -7.75 0.68 0.90
C GLU A 149 -8.88 -0.34 0.70
N ASN A 150 -8.52 -1.59 0.40
CA ASN A 150 -9.53 -2.64 0.27
C ASN A 150 -10.15 -3.00 1.63
N ASP A 151 -9.39 -2.83 2.69
CA ASP A 151 -9.80 -3.05 4.09
C ASP A 151 -9.15 -2.01 5.01
N ASP A 152 -9.58 -1.95 6.28
CA ASP A 152 -9.16 -0.98 7.28
C ASP A 152 -8.62 -1.60 8.57
N TYR A 153 -8.07 -2.81 8.52
CA TYR A 153 -7.48 -3.43 9.70
C TYR A 153 -5.97 -3.15 9.85
N ASP A 154 -5.45 -3.44 11.03
CA ASP A 154 -4.07 -3.19 11.43
C ASP A 154 -3.06 -3.71 10.41
N TYR A 155 -2.10 -2.83 10.09
CA TYR A 155 -0.97 -3.12 9.20
C TYR A 155 -1.33 -3.54 7.77
N TYR A 156 -2.58 -3.35 7.36
CA TYR A 156 -2.95 -3.53 5.96
C TYR A 156 -2.77 -2.24 5.18
N PHE A 157 -1.72 -2.20 4.39
CA PHE A 157 -1.38 -1.12 3.47
C PHE A 157 -1.06 -1.70 2.10
N SER A 158 -1.36 -0.96 1.04
CA SER A 158 -1.02 -1.37 -0.32
C SER A 158 -0.28 -0.26 -1.07
N GLU A 159 -0.01 -0.50 -2.34
CA GLU A 159 0.60 0.50 -3.23
C GLU A 159 -0.16 1.83 -3.27
N LYS A 160 -1.42 1.85 -2.89
CA LYS A 160 -2.28 3.03 -2.98
C LYS A 160 -1.81 4.19 -2.12
N ILE A 161 -1.23 3.91 -0.95
CA ILE A 161 -0.67 4.96 -0.09
C ILE A 161 0.57 5.62 -0.72
N MET A 162 1.28 4.91 -1.61
CA MET A 162 2.54 5.36 -2.19
C MET A 162 2.35 6.10 -3.51
N GLU A 163 1.42 5.64 -4.35
CA GLU A 163 1.25 6.12 -5.72
C GLU A 163 1.06 7.65 -5.85
N PRO A 164 0.32 8.35 -4.98
CA PRO A 164 0.15 9.79 -5.08
C PRO A 164 1.46 10.58 -4.99
N TYR A 165 2.41 10.11 -4.20
CA TYR A 165 3.68 10.83 -4.00
C TYR A 165 4.51 10.94 -5.27
N TRP A 166 4.40 9.99 -6.20
CA TRP A 166 5.13 10.07 -7.48
C TRP A 166 4.67 11.20 -8.38
N ALA A 167 3.42 11.61 -8.21
CA ALA A 167 2.89 12.77 -8.91
C ALA A 167 2.95 14.05 -8.07
N GLY A 168 3.52 14.03 -6.88
CA GLY A 168 3.52 15.17 -5.97
C GLY A 168 2.14 15.53 -5.44
N THR A 169 1.26 14.54 -5.29
CA THR A 169 -0.12 14.70 -4.83
C THR A 169 -0.22 14.23 -3.37
N ILE A 170 -0.95 14.99 -2.55
CA ILE A 170 -1.16 14.64 -1.14
C ILE A 170 -2.29 13.60 -1.04
N PRO A 171 -2.04 12.40 -0.50
CA PRO A 171 -3.11 11.45 -0.24
C PRO A 171 -4.00 11.92 0.91
N VAL A 172 -5.31 11.87 0.70
CA VAL A 172 -6.35 11.89 1.74
C VAL A 172 -6.75 10.43 1.94
N TYR A 173 -6.24 9.81 3.00
CA TYR A 173 -6.07 8.36 3.11
C TYR A 173 -6.98 7.71 4.15
N TRP A 174 -7.59 6.58 3.77
CA TRP A 174 -8.36 5.70 4.62
C TRP A 174 -7.84 4.25 4.53
N GLY A 175 -7.47 3.67 5.68
CA GLY A 175 -6.96 2.31 5.81
C GLY A 175 -6.10 2.14 7.07
N GLY A 176 -5.54 0.96 7.28
CA GLY A 176 -4.61 0.68 8.38
C GLY A 176 -5.15 0.99 9.77
N SER A 177 -6.41 0.64 10.07
CA SER A 177 -7.11 0.96 11.35
C SER A 177 -7.15 2.46 11.68
N HIS A 178 -6.91 3.33 10.70
CA HIS A 178 -6.85 4.79 10.85
C HIS A 178 -5.79 5.27 11.87
N ASP A 179 -4.72 4.48 12.05
CA ASP A 179 -3.64 4.77 12.99
C ASP A 179 -2.41 5.33 12.27
N ASP A 180 -2.23 6.64 12.37
CA ASP A 180 -1.09 7.37 11.81
C ASP A 180 0.27 6.85 12.31
N GLN A 181 0.32 6.32 13.53
CA GLN A 181 1.55 5.77 14.09
C GLN A 181 1.95 4.48 13.37
N GLN A 182 0.99 3.68 12.91
CA GLN A 182 1.28 2.50 12.09
C GLN A 182 1.88 2.90 10.74
N ILE A 183 1.31 3.90 10.07
CA ILE A 183 1.84 4.43 8.79
C ILE A 183 3.28 4.90 8.99
N LYS A 184 3.52 5.71 10.02
CA LYS A 184 4.84 6.22 10.34
C LYS A 184 5.83 5.10 10.67
N LYS A 185 5.42 4.12 11.47
CA LYS A 185 6.26 2.99 11.86
C LYS A 185 6.63 2.10 10.67
N VAL A 186 5.67 1.85 9.78
CA VAL A 186 5.84 0.92 8.65
C VAL A 186 6.68 1.54 7.53
N PHE A 187 6.40 2.78 7.17
CA PHE A 187 7.00 3.43 6.00
C PHE A 187 8.05 4.50 6.33
N GLY A 188 8.09 4.98 7.58
CA GLY A 188 8.95 6.11 7.94
C GLY A 188 8.50 7.45 7.36
N LEU A 189 7.24 7.56 6.91
CA LEU A 189 6.73 8.77 6.25
C LEU A 189 6.69 9.96 7.20
N ASP A 190 6.89 11.14 6.63
CA ASP A 190 6.57 12.40 7.26
C ASP A 190 5.05 12.61 7.22
N MET A 191 4.40 12.54 8.38
CA MET A 191 2.95 12.61 8.49
C MET A 191 2.36 13.97 8.10
N ASN A 192 3.19 15.01 7.95
CA ASN A 192 2.74 16.27 7.35
C ASN A 192 2.41 16.13 5.85
N GLY A 193 2.95 15.12 5.17
CA GLY A 193 2.71 14.85 3.76
C GLY A 193 1.50 13.98 3.45
N ILE A 194 0.68 13.64 4.43
CA ILE A 194 -0.54 12.84 4.29
C ILE A 194 -1.65 13.45 5.13
N ILE A 195 -2.90 13.24 4.74
CA ILE A 195 -4.09 13.56 5.53
C ILE A 195 -4.86 12.26 5.69
N THR A 196 -5.14 11.83 6.91
CA THR A 196 -5.92 10.63 7.19
C THR A 196 -7.35 10.98 7.53
N PHE A 197 -8.30 10.08 7.25
CA PHE A 197 -9.68 10.22 7.68
C PHE A 197 -10.25 8.88 8.16
N LYS A 198 -11.21 8.92 9.09
CA LYS A 198 -11.79 7.74 9.74
C LYS A 198 -13.11 7.30 9.10
N ASP A 199 -13.93 8.27 8.73
CA ASP A 199 -15.26 8.04 8.21
C ASP A 199 -15.67 9.12 7.21
N THR A 200 -16.90 9.06 6.74
CA THR A 200 -17.44 9.99 5.75
C THR A 200 -17.55 11.42 6.27
N ASP A 201 -17.94 11.62 7.53
CA ASP A 201 -18.12 12.95 8.12
C ASP A 201 -16.78 13.65 8.28
N ASP A 202 -15.76 12.91 8.72
CA ASP A 202 -14.38 13.39 8.81
C ASP A 202 -13.85 13.77 7.42
N LEU A 203 -14.07 12.93 6.40
CA LEU A 203 -13.71 13.26 5.02
C LEU A 203 -14.40 14.54 4.54
N LEU A 204 -15.70 14.70 4.78
CA LEU A 204 -16.45 15.90 4.39
C LEU A 204 -15.91 17.16 5.07
N TYR A 205 -15.54 17.06 6.34
CA TYR A 205 -14.88 18.15 7.07
C TYR A 205 -13.53 18.51 6.43
N ILE A 206 -12.70 17.50 6.15
CA ILE A 206 -11.40 17.70 5.48
C ILE A 206 -11.60 18.40 4.13
N LEU A 207 -12.52 17.93 3.28
CA LEU A 207 -12.79 18.49 1.95
C LEU A 207 -13.15 19.98 1.98
N ASN A 208 -13.85 20.44 3.01
CA ASN A 208 -14.22 21.86 3.16
C ASN A 208 -12.98 22.75 3.48
N ASN A 209 -11.88 22.16 3.93
CA ASN A 209 -10.66 22.86 4.32
C ASN A 209 -9.52 22.72 3.31
N LEU A 210 -9.70 21.90 2.26
CA LEU A 210 -8.67 21.75 1.23
C LEU A 210 -8.58 23.00 0.37
N ASN A 211 -7.37 23.48 0.17
CA ASN A 211 -7.06 24.60 -0.70
C ASN A 211 -5.58 24.58 -1.12
N LYS A 212 -5.19 25.51 -1.98
CA LYS A 212 -3.81 25.60 -2.47
C LYS A 212 -2.81 25.93 -1.36
N ASP A 213 -3.15 26.79 -0.41
CA ASP A 213 -2.25 27.18 0.66
C ASP A 213 -1.90 25.97 1.55
N LEU A 214 -2.90 25.14 1.85
CA LEU A 214 -2.68 23.88 2.57
C LEU A 214 -1.77 22.93 1.77
N TYR A 215 -1.99 22.81 0.45
CA TYR A 215 -1.13 22.02 -0.42
C TYR A 215 0.32 22.53 -0.38
N ASP A 216 0.52 23.82 -0.61
CA ASP A 216 1.85 24.44 -0.63
C ASP A 216 2.57 24.27 0.72
N SER A 217 1.85 24.34 1.84
CA SER A 217 2.41 24.14 3.19
C SER A 217 2.93 22.71 3.42
N LYS A 218 2.40 21.74 2.69
CA LYS A 218 2.72 20.30 2.85
C LYS A 218 3.70 19.75 1.80
N ILE A 219 4.00 20.50 0.74
CA ILE A 219 4.77 19.98 -0.40
C ILE A 219 6.19 19.52 -0.04
N SER A 220 6.81 20.13 0.97
CA SER A 220 8.11 19.71 1.47
C SER A 220 8.07 18.29 2.05
N ALA A 221 7.04 17.98 2.83
CA ALA A 221 6.84 16.63 3.37
C ALA A 221 6.48 15.62 2.28
N VAL A 222 5.71 16.02 1.25
CA VAL A 222 5.42 15.18 0.09
C VAL A 222 6.69 14.80 -0.67
N LYS A 223 7.60 15.75 -0.89
CA LYS A 223 8.91 15.48 -1.52
C LYS A 223 9.75 14.51 -0.70
N LYS A 224 9.81 14.72 0.61
CA LYS A 224 10.52 13.81 1.52
C LYS A 224 9.93 12.38 1.48
N ASN A 225 8.60 12.27 1.47
CA ASN A 225 7.92 10.98 1.37
C ASN A 225 8.20 10.31 0.01
N TYR A 226 8.23 11.08 -1.07
CA TYR A 226 8.65 10.58 -2.38
C TYR A 226 10.08 9.99 -2.33
N GLU A 227 11.03 10.71 -1.74
CA GLU A 227 12.41 10.25 -1.60
C GLU A 227 12.51 8.94 -0.81
N ILE A 228 11.79 8.87 0.33
CA ILE A 228 11.71 7.64 1.14
C ILE A 228 11.18 6.47 0.31
N LEU A 229 10.09 6.67 -0.44
CA LEU A 229 9.41 5.60 -1.16
C LEU A 229 10.08 5.20 -2.48
N THR A 230 10.93 6.07 -3.03
CA THR A 230 11.70 5.81 -4.26
C THR A 230 13.10 5.30 -4.00
N ASP A 231 13.58 5.34 -2.77
CA ASP A 231 14.82 4.67 -2.40
C ASP A 231 14.74 3.20 -2.88
N PRO A 232 15.76 2.70 -3.60
CA PRO A 232 15.81 1.31 -4.07
C PRO A 232 15.53 0.28 -2.97
N ILE A 233 15.92 0.57 -1.72
CA ILE A 233 15.59 -0.23 -0.53
C ILE A 233 14.09 -0.26 -0.25
N TYR A 234 13.34 0.78 -0.65
CA TYR A 234 11.89 0.91 -0.46
C TYR A 234 11.09 0.72 -1.75
N ARG A 235 11.69 0.30 -2.85
CA ARG A 235 10.95 -0.15 -4.05
C ARG A 235 10.14 -1.40 -3.72
N ILE A 236 9.18 -1.21 -2.84
CA ILE A 236 8.26 -2.24 -2.35
C ILE A 236 7.65 -2.96 -3.56
N GLY A 237 7.87 -4.27 -3.63
CA GLY A 237 7.42 -5.10 -4.76
C GLY A 237 8.49 -5.41 -5.79
N SER A 238 9.70 -4.86 -5.69
CA SER A 238 10.84 -5.40 -6.45
C SER A 238 11.40 -6.65 -5.75
N GLU A 239 11.90 -7.61 -6.56
CA GLU A 239 12.62 -8.77 -6.05
C GLU A 239 13.81 -8.36 -5.20
N GLU A 240 14.48 -7.27 -5.61
CA GLU A 240 15.63 -6.69 -4.93
C GLU A 240 15.25 -6.14 -3.55
N TYR A 241 14.13 -5.42 -3.42
CA TYR A 241 13.64 -4.92 -2.14
C TYR A 241 13.41 -6.05 -1.14
N PHE A 242 12.74 -7.12 -1.55
CA PHE A 242 12.50 -8.28 -0.68
C PHE A 242 13.78 -8.96 -0.30
N TYR A 243 14.69 -9.15 -1.25
CA TYR A 243 15.99 -9.73 -0.98
C TYR A 243 16.78 -8.88 0.01
N GLN A 244 16.98 -7.60 -0.27
CA GLN A 244 17.80 -6.71 0.56
C GLN A 244 17.21 -6.51 1.96
N LYS A 245 15.92 -6.30 2.08
CA LYS A 245 15.30 -5.97 3.37
C LYS A 245 15.04 -7.20 4.25
N TYR A 246 14.61 -8.29 3.67
CA TYR A 246 14.13 -9.44 4.42
C TYR A 246 14.96 -10.71 4.23
N LEU A 247 15.48 -10.95 3.05
CA LEU A 247 16.18 -12.19 2.74
C LEU A 247 17.70 -12.08 2.92
N HIS A 248 18.33 -10.97 2.58
CA HIS A 248 19.77 -10.77 2.75
C HIS A 248 20.17 -10.89 4.22
N ASN A 249 19.47 -10.22 5.12
CA ASN A 249 19.74 -10.31 6.56
C ASN A 249 19.46 -11.71 7.14
N TYR A 250 18.57 -12.47 6.51
CA TYR A 250 18.25 -13.84 6.87
C TYR A 250 19.35 -14.81 6.45
N PHE A 251 19.82 -14.70 5.21
CA PHE A 251 20.74 -15.66 4.63
C PHE A 251 22.20 -15.38 4.98
N ASP A 252 22.58 -14.11 5.09
CA ASP A 252 23.97 -13.72 5.30
C ASP A 252 24.36 -13.66 6.79
N LYS A 253 23.42 -13.50 7.70
CA LYS A 253 23.72 -13.36 9.14
C LYS A 253 23.31 -14.52 10.02
N GLY A 254 22.59 -15.50 9.49
CA GLY A 254 22.20 -16.71 10.23
C GLY A 254 21.33 -16.46 11.48
N ASN A 255 20.75 -15.27 11.63
CA ASN A 255 20.12 -14.83 12.86
C ASN A 255 18.67 -14.39 12.62
N LEU A 256 17.74 -15.23 13.02
CA LEU A 256 16.29 -15.00 13.01
C LEU A 256 15.84 -13.87 13.94
N ASP A 257 16.60 -13.58 14.99
CA ASP A 257 16.19 -12.69 16.08
C ASP A 257 16.10 -11.21 15.70
N ASN A 258 16.74 -10.79 14.62
CA ASN A 258 16.76 -9.39 14.20
C ASN A 258 15.52 -8.91 13.42
N LEU A 259 14.67 -9.80 12.92
CA LEU A 259 13.44 -9.41 12.22
C LEU A 259 12.28 -9.15 13.19
N VAL A 260 12.27 -9.80 14.33
CA VAL A 260 11.25 -9.63 15.36
C VAL A 260 11.38 -8.27 16.07
N SER A 261 12.59 -7.71 16.15
CA SER A 261 12.84 -6.42 16.81
C SER A 261 12.32 -5.21 16.04
N PHE A 262 11.90 -5.34 14.77
CA PHE A 262 11.38 -4.24 13.96
C PHE A 262 9.85 -4.10 14.00
N VAL A 263 9.13 -5.05 14.55
CA VAL A 263 7.66 -5.12 14.43
C VAL A 263 6.94 -5.05 15.79
N LEU A 264 7.63 -5.21 16.88
CA LEU A 264 7.11 -5.06 18.24
C LEU A 264 7.61 -3.71 18.84
#